data_437122558d770288a1298879fa1dba17
#
_entry.id   437122558d770288a1298879fa1dba17
#
_cell.length_a   1.000
_cell.length_b   1.000
_cell.length_c   1.000
_cell.angle_alpha   90.00
_cell.angle_beta   90.00
_cell.angle_gamma   90.00
#
_symmetry.space_group_name_H-M   'P 1'
#
loop_
_entity.id
_entity.type
_entity.pdbx_description
1 polymer ?
#
loop_
_entity_poly.entity_id
_entity_poly.type
_entity_poly.pdbx_seq_one_letter_code
_entity_poly.pdbx_strand_id
1 'polypeptide(L)'
;VGFINKMSKTLSIELRNFINEYFAFGDFVFRNPTTNREITRASDLKSLQKKIFEIPDESLLYHMQRNHFSKWFNARALFPIDEMFREVSVTEFQDMDEAKRYIFDSITAFRINKAKGVIAEFDRQRYDEYLSFASIGKGSIGGKARGLAFLDSLIKRNRLFEMF
;
A
#
# COMPACT_ATOMS: atom_id res chain seq x y z
N VAL A 1 17.66 -18.59 8.22
CA VAL A 1 17.45 -19.20 6.89
C VAL A 1 16.33 -20.21 7.04
N GLY A 2 15.22 -20.00 6.31
CA GLY A 2 14.09 -20.95 6.32
C GLY A 2 14.43 -22.21 5.51
N PHE A 3 13.95 -23.36 5.98
CA PHE A 3 14.13 -24.64 5.31
C PHE A 3 12.76 -25.30 5.11
N ILE A 4 12.50 -25.82 3.89
CA ILE A 4 11.27 -26.55 3.58
C ILE A 4 11.65 -27.95 3.14
N ASN A 5 11.05 -28.97 3.78
CA ASN A 5 11.26 -30.34 3.37
C ASN A 5 10.40 -30.67 2.15
N LYS A 6 11.06 -30.94 1.01
CA LYS A 6 10.37 -31.27 -0.26
C LYS A 6 9.50 -32.54 -0.21
N MET A 7 9.72 -33.40 0.79
CA MET A 7 8.97 -34.66 0.98
C MET A 7 7.81 -34.49 1.99
N SER A 8 7.58 -33.27 2.51
CA SER A 8 6.48 -33.03 3.45
C SER A 8 5.12 -33.24 2.78
N LYS A 9 4.20 -33.88 3.49
CA LYS A 9 2.81 -34.05 3.04
C LYS A 9 2.06 -32.70 3.00
N THR A 10 2.59 -31.69 3.67
CA THR A 10 2.04 -30.31 3.77
C THR A 10 2.88 -29.31 2.97
N LEU A 11 3.70 -29.79 2.03
CA LEU A 11 4.63 -28.95 1.26
C LEU A 11 3.98 -27.69 0.67
N SER A 12 2.77 -27.79 0.11
CA SER A 12 2.08 -26.65 -0.49
C SER A 12 1.72 -25.58 0.55
N ILE A 13 1.34 -25.98 1.74
CA ILE A 13 1.01 -25.08 2.85
C ILE A 13 2.28 -24.44 3.41
N GLU A 14 3.31 -25.26 3.62
CA GLU A 14 4.61 -24.79 4.11
C GLU A 14 5.25 -23.81 3.13
N LEU A 15 5.20 -24.11 1.82
CA LEU A 15 5.70 -23.23 0.77
C LEU A 15 4.94 -21.91 0.72
N ARG A 16 3.59 -21.95 0.81
CA ARG A 16 2.78 -20.73 0.87
C ARG A 16 3.12 -19.88 2.09
N ASN A 17 3.25 -20.50 3.26
CA ASN A 17 3.61 -19.79 4.49
C ASN A 17 5.02 -19.20 4.37
N PHE A 18 5.96 -19.93 3.83
CA PHE A 18 7.32 -19.47 3.59
C PHE A 18 7.35 -18.27 2.63
N ILE A 19 6.64 -18.35 1.49
CA ILE A 19 6.54 -17.24 0.52
C ILE A 19 5.91 -16.02 1.18
N ASN A 20 4.83 -16.18 1.94
CA ASN A 20 4.17 -15.06 2.62
C ASN A 20 5.08 -14.41 3.67
N GLU A 21 5.82 -15.21 4.43
CA GLU A 21 6.67 -14.73 5.51
C GLU A 21 7.97 -14.09 5.01
N TYR A 22 8.66 -14.74 4.05
CA TYR A 22 9.99 -14.29 3.61
C TYR A 22 9.96 -13.36 2.42
N PHE A 23 8.94 -13.43 1.58
CA PHE A 23 8.80 -12.60 0.38
C PHE A 23 7.70 -11.54 0.50
N ALA A 24 7.04 -11.44 1.65
CA ALA A 24 6.00 -10.44 1.94
C ALA A 24 4.81 -10.42 0.96
N PHE A 25 4.49 -11.55 0.31
CA PHE A 25 3.36 -11.64 -0.64
C PHE A 25 1.99 -11.66 0.03
N GLY A 26 1.92 -12.02 1.32
CA GLY A 26 0.69 -12.02 2.12
C GLY A 26 0.32 -10.63 2.64
N ASP A 27 -0.71 -10.57 3.50
CA ASP A 27 -1.10 -9.35 4.20
C ASP A 27 0.10 -8.76 4.98
N PHE A 28 0.10 -7.44 5.15
CA PHE A 28 1.01 -6.81 6.10
C PHE A 28 0.52 -7.11 7.52
N VAL A 29 1.27 -7.91 8.24
CA VAL A 29 0.90 -8.34 9.59
C VAL A 29 1.66 -7.50 10.61
N PHE A 30 0.93 -6.64 11.33
CA PHE A 30 1.47 -5.92 12.48
C PHE A 30 1.62 -6.84 13.66
N ARG A 31 2.81 -6.86 14.26
CA ARG A 31 3.17 -7.76 15.36
C ARG A 31 3.61 -6.99 16.59
N ASN A 32 3.32 -7.56 17.73
CA ASN A 32 3.94 -7.13 18.97
C ASN A 32 5.42 -7.55 18.96
N PRO A 33 6.40 -6.64 19.17
CA PRO A 33 7.82 -6.94 19.06
C PRO A 33 8.33 -7.92 20.11
N THR A 34 7.70 -7.94 21.29
CA THR A 34 8.11 -8.78 22.43
C THR A 34 7.54 -10.19 22.33
N THR A 35 6.25 -10.31 22.03
CA THR A 35 5.54 -11.60 22.02
C THR A 35 5.47 -12.24 20.64
N ASN A 36 5.83 -11.50 19.60
CA ASN A 36 5.67 -11.85 18.19
C ASN A 36 4.22 -12.19 17.77
N ARG A 37 3.24 -11.88 18.62
CA ARG A 37 1.82 -12.10 18.32
C ARG A 37 1.31 -11.06 17.34
N GLU A 38 0.42 -11.49 16.45
CA GLU A 38 -0.30 -10.60 15.57
C GLU A 38 -1.20 -9.65 16.36
N ILE A 39 -1.13 -8.35 16.01
CA ILE A 39 -2.01 -7.30 16.53
C ILE A 39 -3.15 -7.08 15.54
N THR A 40 -2.81 -6.86 14.29
CA THR A 40 -3.75 -6.65 13.18
C THR A 40 -3.04 -6.89 11.86
N ARG A 41 -3.80 -6.90 10.75
CA ARG A 41 -3.24 -7.05 9.40
C ARG A 41 -3.90 -6.10 8.41
N ALA A 42 -3.18 -5.78 7.35
CA ALA A 42 -3.64 -4.99 6.22
C ALA A 42 -3.41 -5.75 4.93
N SER A 43 -4.46 -5.91 4.13
CA SER A 43 -4.41 -6.61 2.84
C SER A 43 -4.03 -5.71 1.66
N ASP A 44 -4.23 -4.40 1.81
CA ASP A 44 -4.02 -3.39 0.78
C ASP A 44 -3.57 -2.04 1.37
N LEU A 45 -3.25 -1.08 0.50
CA LEU A 45 -2.79 0.25 0.91
C LEU A 45 -3.85 1.02 1.72
N LYS A 46 -5.12 0.86 1.39
CA LYS A 46 -6.22 1.54 2.07
C LYS A 46 -6.38 1.05 3.51
N SER A 47 -6.34 -0.26 3.71
CA SER A 47 -6.39 -0.87 5.04
C SER A 47 -5.13 -0.56 5.84
N LEU A 48 -3.95 -0.54 5.18
CA LEU A 48 -2.69 -0.16 5.82
C LEU A 48 -2.75 1.27 6.38
N GLN A 49 -3.23 2.23 5.59
CA GLN A 49 -3.39 3.63 6.04
C GLN A 49 -4.26 3.76 7.29
N LYS A 50 -5.38 3.05 7.34
CA LYS A 50 -6.26 3.07 8.51
C LYS A 50 -5.58 2.52 9.76
N LYS A 51 -4.89 1.40 9.60
CA LYS A 51 -4.30 0.67 10.72
C LYS A 51 -3.07 1.32 11.31
N ILE A 52 -2.36 2.16 10.58
CA ILE A 52 -1.18 2.89 11.08
C ILE A 52 -1.48 3.67 12.36
N PHE A 53 -2.66 4.26 12.49
CA PHE A 53 -3.05 5.01 13.69
C PHE A 53 -3.65 4.14 14.81
N GLU A 54 -4.01 2.89 14.48
CA GLU A 54 -4.62 1.95 15.44
C GLU A 54 -3.56 1.11 16.18
N ILE A 55 -2.35 0.99 15.63
CA ILE A 55 -1.31 0.13 16.19
C ILE A 55 -0.48 0.85 17.26
N PRO A 56 0.05 0.11 18.27
CA PRO A 56 1.02 0.64 19.22
C PRO A 56 2.31 1.13 18.54
N ASP A 57 2.92 2.16 19.11
CA ASP A 57 4.16 2.75 18.59
C ASP A 57 5.32 1.75 18.52
N GLU A 58 5.42 0.85 19.49
CA GLU A 58 6.43 -0.21 19.52
C GLU A 58 6.32 -1.14 18.29
N SER A 59 5.09 -1.45 17.87
CA SER A 59 4.85 -2.25 16.67
C SER A 59 5.27 -1.50 15.41
N LEU A 60 4.94 -0.22 15.30
CA LEU A 60 5.35 0.61 14.19
C LEU A 60 6.88 0.69 14.09
N LEU A 61 7.53 1.03 15.20
CA LEU A 61 8.98 1.10 15.33
C LEU A 61 9.65 -0.21 14.88
N TYR A 62 9.13 -1.34 15.38
CA TYR A 62 9.61 -2.68 15.02
C TYR A 62 9.59 -2.92 13.51
N HIS A 63 8.49 -2.52 12.83
CA HIS A 63 8.34 -2.73 11.39
C HIS A 63 9.20 -1.76 10.58
N MET A 64 9.34 -0.51 11.00
CA MET A 64 10.18 0.48 10.34
C MET A 64 11.66 0.09 10.41
N GLN A 65 12.18 -0.24 11.58
CA GLN A 65 13.59 -0.64 11.77
C GLN A 65 14.02 -1.84 10.93
N ARG A 66 13.07 -2.69 10.49
CA ARG A 66 13.32 -3.89 9.70
C ARG A 66 12.98 -3.74 8.23
N ASN A 67 12.62 -2.52 7.81
CA ASN A 67 12.19 -2.22 6.45
C ASN A 67 11.04 -3.12 5.95
N HIS A 68 10.11 -3.48 6.85
CA HIS A 68 9.01 -4.36 6.47
C HIS A 68 8.04 -3.68 5.50
N PHE A 69 7.83 -2.37 5.60
CA PHE A 69 7.01 -1.60 4.66
C PHE A 69 7.59 -1.66 3.25
N SER A 70 8.86 -1.30 3.08
CA SER A 70 9.56 -1.35 1.80
C SER A 70 9.49 -2.77 1.18
N LYS A 71 9.81 -3.81 1.94
CA LYS A 71 9.69 -5.19 1.48
C LYS A 71 8.28 -5.55 1.00
N TRP A 72 7.25 -5.11 1.72
CA TRP A 72 5.87 -5.38 1.40
C TRP A 72 5.41 -4.62 0.15
N PHE A 73 5.84 -3.37 -0.03
CA PHE A 73 5.59 -2.60 -1.26
C PHE A 73 6.31 -3.21 -2.46
N ASN A 74 7.57 -3.60 -2.30
CA ASN A 74 8.37 -4.23 -3.34
C ASN A 74 7.73 -5.52 -3.84
N ALA A 75 7.29 -6.39 -2.93
CA ALA A 75 6.61 -7.65 -3.26
C ALA A 75 5.33 -7.44 -4.10
N ARG A 76 4.74 -6.25 -4.08
CA ARG A 76 3.55 -5.85 -4.86
C ARG A 76 3.87 -5.02 -6.09
N ALA A 77 5.15 -4.92 -6.46
CA ALA A 77 5.64 -4.07 -7.55
C ALA A 77 5.24 -2.59 -7.40
N LEU A 78 5.12 -2.12 -6.16
CA LEU A 78 4.83 -0.71 -5.84
C LEU A 78 6.15 0.05 -5.68
N PHE A 79 7.01 -0.02 -6.70
CA PHE A 79 8.39 0.48 -6.64
C PHE A 79 8.55 1.94 -6.23
N PRO A 80 7.72 2.90 -6.70
CA PRO A 80 7.91 4.30 -6.32
C PRO A 80 7.74 4.55 -4.81
N ILE A 81 6.80 3.86 -4.16
CA ILE A 81 6.63 3.98 -2.72
C ILE A 81 7.64 3.13 -1.95
N ASP A 82 8.07 1.98 -2.49
CA ASP A 82 9.16 1.17 -1.93
C ASP A 82 10.45 2.00 -1.81
N GLU A 83 10.84 2.70 -2.86
CA GLU A 83 12.04 3.55 -2.87
C GLU A 83 11.98 4.62 -1.78
N MET A 84 10.86 5.32 -1.64
CA MET A 84 10.67 6.32 -0.60
C MET A 84 10.89 5.74 0.80
N PHE A 85 10.36 4.54 1.07
CA PHE A 85 10.44 3.91 2.39
C PHE A 85 11.77 3.21 2.67
N ARG A 86 12.52 2.88 1.63
CA ARG A 86 13.83 2.21 1.78
C ARG A 86 14.88 3.11 2.40
N GLU A 87 14.82 4.39 2.10
CA GLU A 87 15.81 5.40 2.53
C GLU A 87 15.47 6.04 3.87
N VAL A 88 14.20 5.92 4.31
CA VAL A 88 13.73 6.57 5.52
C VAL A 88 14.16 5.84 6.78
N SER A 89 14.90 6.54 7.64
CA SER A 89 15.26 6.07 8.98
C SER A 89 14.25 6.56 10.02
N VAL A 90 14.00 5.74 11.03
CA VAL A 90 13.16 6.14 12.18
C VAL A 90 13.72 7.37 12.91
N THR A 91 15.05 7.55 12.87
CA THR A 91 15.74 8.68 13.50
C THR A 91 15.50 10.03 12.84
N GLU A 92 14.84 10.06 11.68
CA GLU A 92 14.47 11.29 10.98
C GLU A 92 13.21 11.95 11.54
N PHE A 93 12.43 11.21 12.34
CA PHE A 93 11.19 11.70 12.94
C PHE A 93 11.40 12.14 14.39
N GLN A 94 10.72 13.22 14.78
CA GLN A 94 10.75 13.72 16.15
C GLN A 94 10.02 12.80 17.12
N ASP A 95 8.92 12.20 16.65
CA ASP A 95 8.07 11.27 17.40
C ASP A 95 7.41 10.25 16.48
N MET A 96 6.70 9.28 17.08
CA MET A 96 6.00 8.24 16.32
C MET A 96 4.74 8.74 15.61
N ASP A 97 4.15 9.84 16.09
CA ASP A 97 2.99 10.45 15.42
C ASP A 97 3.42 11.13 14.11
N GLU A 98 4.59 11.74 14.07
CA GLU A 98 5.18 12.25 12.84
C GLU A 98 5.49 11.11 11.86
N ALA A 99 6.04 10.01 12.32
CA ALA A 99 6.28 8.83 11.51
C ALA A 99 4.96 8.24 10.94
N LYS A 100 3.91 8.16 11.74
CA LYS A 100 2.58 7.72 11.30
C LYS A 100 2.01 8.63 10.22
N ARG A 101 2.10 9.95 10.42
CA ARG A 101 1.67 10.94 9.41
C ARG A 101 2.45 10.80 8.12
N TYR A 102 3.77 10.69 8.20
CA TYR A 102 4.61 10.49 7.03
C TYR A 102 4.19 9.26 6.21
N ILE A 103 3.98 8.12 6.89
CA ILE A 103 3.54 6.88 6.23
C ILE A 103 2.17 7.08 5.58
N PHE A 104 1.23 7.68 6.30
CA PHE A 104 -0.12 7.95 5.81
C PHE A 104 -0.09 8.85 4.58
N ASP A 105 0.63 9.96 4.64
CA ASP A 105 0.71 10.96 3.57
C ASP A 105 1.43 10.41 2.33
N SER A 106 2.49 9.63 2.52
CA SER A 106 3.21 8.96 1.43
C SER A 106 2.31 7.97 0.69
N ILE A 107 1.53 7.17 1.42
CA ILE A 107 0.56 6.25 0.82
C ILE A 107 -0.55 7.04 0.12
N THR A 108 -1.04 8.14 0.72
CA THR A 108 -2.04 9.02 0.13
C THR A 108 -1.56 9.58 -1.20
N ALA A 109 -0.37 10.18 -1.23
CA ALA A 109 0.22 10.75 -2.43
C ALA A 109 0.40 9.69 -3.53
N PHE A 110 0.86 8.51 -3.17
CA PHE A 110 0.99 7.38 -4.09
C PHE A 110 -0.37 6.94 -4.67
N ARG A 111 -1.40 6.78 -3.82
CA ARG A 111 -2.76 6.38 -4.23
C ARG A 111 -3.39 7.43 -5.15
N ILE A 112 -3.29 8.72 -4.80
CA ILE A 112 -3.76 9.83 -5.64
C ILE A 112 -3.05 9.80 -7.00
N ASN A 113 -1.74 9.64 -7.02
CA ASN A 113 -0.97 9.61 -8.26
C ASN A 113 -1.36 8.41 -9.15
N LYS A 114 -1.58 7.25 -8.54
CA LYS A 114 -2.02 6.03 -9.23
C LYS A 114 -3.44 6.14 -9.77
N ALA A 115 -4.30 6.94 -9.13
CA ALA A 115 -5.70 7.14 -9.53
C ALA A 115 -5.87 8.15 -10.69
N LYS A 116 -4.83 8.93 -11.02
CA LYS A 116 -4.89 9.95 -12.08
C LYS A 116 -5.23 9.35 -13.44
N GLY A 117 -6.32 9.82 -14.04
CA GLY A 117 -6.78 9.37 -15.38
C GLY A 117 -7.38 7.96 -15.41
N VAL A 118 -7.52 7.31 -14.26
CA VAL A 118 -8.15 5.99 -14.17
C VAL A 118 -9.66 6.15 -14.12
N ILE A 119 -10.36 5.40 -14.98
CA ILE A 119 -11.82 5.23 -14.92
C ILE A 119 -12.08 3.82 -14.43
N ALA A 120 -12.45 3.67 -13.16
CA ALA A 120 -12.76 2.38 -12.57
C ALA A 120 -14.26 2.06 -12.68
N GLU A 121 -14.63 0.79 -12.70
CA GLU A 121 -16.02 0.39 -12.51
C GLU A 121 -16.45 0.74 -11.07
N PHE A 122 -17.62 1.38 -10.93
CA PHE A 122 -18.16 1.73 -9.64
C PHE A 122 -18.59 0.48 -8.87
N ASP A 123 -17.89 0.21 -7.79
CA ASP A 123 -18.25 -0.83 -6.82
C ASP A 123 -18.39 -0.20 -5.44
N ARG A 124 -19.60 -0.27 -4.87
CA ARG A 124 -19.90 0.31 -3.55
C ARG A 124 -19.03 -0.27 -2.43
N GLN A 125 -18.60 -1.53 -2.55
CA GLN A 125 -17.79 -2.20 -1.54
C GLN A 125 -16.29 -1.89 -1.69
N ARG A 126 -15.86 -1.55 -2.93
CA ARG A 126 -14.46 -1.29 -3.28
C ARG A 126 -14.21 0.16 -3.69
N TYR A 127 -15.11 1.07 -3.27
CA TYR A 127 -14.94 2.47 -3.57
C TYR A 127 -13.62 3.00 -3.01
N ASP A 128 -12.86 3.67 -3.88
CA ASP A 128 -11.63 4.37 -3.51
C ASP A 128 -11.88 5.88 -3.64
N GLU A 129 -11.74 6.59 -2.52
CA GLU A 129 -11.98 8.03 -2.39
C GLU A 129 -11.07 8.90 -3.28
N TYR A 130 -9.97 8.34 -3.80
CA TYR A 130 -9.04 9.06 -4.66
C TYR A 130 -9.34 8.90 -6.17
N LEU A 131 -10.32 8.09 -6.54
CA LEU A 131 -10.77 7.98 -7.93
C LEU A 131 -11.64 9.16 -8.33
N SER A 132 -11.20 9.93 -9.32
CA SER A 132 -11.96 11.06 -9.86
C SER A 132 -13.07 10.63 -10.82
N PHE A 133 -12.94 9.46 -11.44
CA PHE A 133 -13.89 8.95 -12.43
C PHE A 133 -14.30 7.52 -12.12
N ALA A 134 -15.60 7.27 -12.17
CA ALA A 134 -16.14 5.92 -12.06
C ALA A 134 -17.18 5.69 -13.15
N SER A 135 -17.19 4.51 -13.75
CA SER A 135 -18.22 4.08 -14.69
C SER A 135 -19.32 3.31 -13.96
N ILE A 136 -20.57 3.62 -14.26
CA ILE A 136 -21.73 2.90 -13.76
C ILE A 136 -22.30 2.05 -14.90
N GLY A 137 -22.45 0.74 -14.66
CA GLY A 137 -22.99 -0.20 -15.63
C GLY A 137 -21.94 -0.92 -16.45
N LYS A 138 -22.41 -1.88 -17.26
CA LYS A 138 -21.59 -2.74 -18.11
C LYS A 138 -21.54 -2.19 -19.52
N GLY A 139 -20.35 -2.07 -20.07
CA GLY A 139 -20.16 -1.63 -21.46
C GLY A 139 -18.88 -0.82 -21.67
N SER A 140 -18.61 -0.47 -22.93
CA SER A 140 -17.43 0.35 -23.23
C SER A 140 -17.68 1.82 -22.89
N ILE A 141 -16.73 2.43 -22.22
CA ILE A 141 -16.75 3.87 -21.93
C ILE A 141 -16.54 4.63 -23.25
N GLY A 142 -17.44 5.56 -23.55
CA GLY A 142 -17.38 6.39 -24.75
C GLY A 142 -16.13 7.27 -24.81
N GLY A 143 -15.72 7.68 -26.03
CA GLY A 143 -14.53 8.49 -26.26
C GLY A 143 -14.51 9.80 -25.47
N LYS A 144 -15.67 10.44 -25.26
CA LYS A 144 -15.80 11.67 -24.50
C LYS A 144 -15.37 11.52 -23.05
N ALA A 145 -15.81 10.45 -22.36
CA ALA A 145 -15.43 10.18 -20.99
C ALA A 145 -13.94 9.81 -20.85
N ARG A 146 -13.40 9.04 -21.81
CA ARG A 146 -11.96 8.75 -21.86
C ARG A 146 -11.14 10.02 -22.08
N GLY A 147 -11.59 10.91 -22.98
CA GLY A 147 -10.96 12.21 -23.23
C GLY A 147 -10.93 13.08 -22.00
N LEU A 148 -12.02 13.16 -21.23
CA LEU A 148 -12.08 13.91 -19.97
C LEU A 148 -11.12 13.35 -18.91
N ALA A 149 -11.08 12.03 -18.73
CA ALA A 149 -10.17 11.42 -17.77
C ALA A 149 -8.69 11.62 -18.17
N PHE A 150 -8.40 11.58 -19.48
CA PHE A 150 -7.07 11.88 -20.00
C PHE A 150 -6.68 13.34 -19.74
N LEU A 151 -7.57 14.29 -20.03
CA LEU A 151 -7.34 15.72 -19.77
C LEU A 151 -7.14 16.00 -18.28
N ASP A 152 -7.97 15.42 -17.40
CA ASP A 152 -7.77 15.52 -15.94
C ASP A 152 -6.38 15.02 -15.52
N SER A 153 -5.95 13.90 -16.08
CA SER A 153 -4.63 13.34 -15.81
C SER A 153 -3.49 14.25 -16.28
N LEU A 154 -3.63 14.87 -17.45
CA LEU A 154 -2.65 15.84 -17.96
C LEU A 154 -2.57 17.10 -17.10
N ILE A 155 -3.72 17.67 -16.73
CA ILE A 155 -3.81 18.86 -15.90
C ILE A 155 -3.16 18.60 -14.52
N LYS A 156 -3.51 17.49 -13.89
CA LYS A 156 -2.95 17.10 -12.59
C LYS A 156 -1.47 16.73 -12.63
N ARG A 157 -1.01 16.11 -13.71
CA ARG A 157 0.40 15.72 -13.88
C ARG A 157 1.30 16.93 -14.09
N ASN A 158 0.83 17.91 -14.88
CA ASN A 158 1.63 19.08 -15.23
C ASN A 158 1.32 20.30 -14.36
N ARG A 159 0.51 20.15 -13.29
CA ARG A 159 0.08 21.22 -12.38
C ARG A 159 -0.47 22.46 -13.09
N LEU A 160 -1.15 22.25 -14.24
CA LEU A 160 -1.64 23.37 -15.06
C LEU A 160 -2.68 24.24 -14.33
N PHE A 161 -3.33 23.72 -13.29
CA PHE A 161 -4.26 24.50 -12.46
C PHE A 161 -3.54 25.55 -11.58
N GLU A 162 -2.21 25.48 -11.42
CA GLU A 162 -1.42 26.50 -10.70
C GLU A 162 -1.11 27.71 -11.61
N MET A 163 -1.43 27.62 -12.91
CA MET A 163 -1.14 28.64 -13.91
C MET A 163 -2.30 29.62 -14.13
N PHE A 164 -3.46 29.35 -13.53
CA PHE A 164 -4.69 30.14 -13.64
C PHE A 164 -5.21 30.47 -12.24
#